data_de4f17c26bbfc36ca214e45cbb9ff081
#
_entry.id   de4f17c26bbfc36ca214e45cbb9ff081
#
_cell.length_a   1.000
_cell.length_b   1.000
_cell.length_c   1.000
_cell.angle_alpha   90.00
_cell.angle_beta   90.00
_cell.angle_gamma   90.00
#
_symmetry.space_group_name_H-M   'P 1'
#
loop_
_entity.id
_entity.type
_entity.pdbx_description
1 polymer ?
#
loop_
_entity_poly.entity_id
_entity_poly.type
_entity_poly.pdbx_seq_one_letter_code
_entity_poly.pdbx_strand_id
1 'polypeptide(L)'
;MNGDKIMDAIGMIDEELIAEAKKPVKKRFGAKKVLALVAALIIIFAFAVTSNAVKPFIKNLFKDTKQFVEMLKPVNVSCISEGIEMKVVSANVAGNEAYVYISMQDLEGNRIGNSFDLYDSYSISGSFDSYGSCEKVDFDKETGIITFLITVGRIDGKDIKNGKITFSVKESLGGKITFNNYIDEIDLKKFEFSSETKNITSRRGAGYDGTEEMKKFVDNLESLVPQGKLASPFPGVTITAIGYVDGKLHIQSLYENIGETDCHGWVRLVNEEGEKIRSFCSVSFWDENGDAEIQKNLFGKEYIQYCDSYEEQVFEISPEELKNCRLFGEFSSHTEYIEGNWSVTFDIKNIY
;
A
#
# COMPACT_ATOMS: atom_id res chain seq x y z
N MET A 1 3.45 34.50 -2.50
CA MET A 1 2.12 34.00 -2.06
C MET A 1 1.24 35.20 -1.78
N ASN A 2 0.10 35.32 -2.43
CA ASN A 2 -0.70 36.54 -2.41
C ASN A 2 -1.45 36.62 -1.07
N GLY A 3 -1.44 37.78 -0.37
CA GLY A 3 -2.07 37.97 0.95
C GLY A 3 -3.57 37.65 0.99
N ASP A 4 -4.24 37.79 -0.14
CA ASP A 4 -5.69 37.49 -0.27
C ASP A 4 -6.00 36.02 -0.07
N LYS A 5 -5.14 35.10 -0.55
CA LYS A 5 -5.31 33.65 -0.33
C LYS A 5 -5.12 33.21 1.13
N ILE A 6 -4.33 33.98 1.89
CA ILE A 6 -4.15 33.73 3.33
C ILE A 6 -5.38 34.21 4.10
N MET A 7 -5.99 35.33 3.69
CA MET A 7 -7.21 35.84 4.30
C MET A 7 -8.42 34.95 4.01
N ASP A 8 -8.53 34.40 2.80
CA ASP A 8 -9.59 33.43 2.46
C ASP A 8 -9.45 32.12 3.26
N ALA A 9 -8.21 31.63 3.47
CA ALA A 9 -7.97 30.46 4.31
C ALA A 9 -8.31 30.70 5.79
N ILE A 10 -8.09 31.93 6.30
CA ILE A 10 -8.48 32.31 7.66
C ILE A 10 -10.00 32.44 7.78
N GLY A 11 -10.70 32.91 6.74
CA GLY A 11 -12.17 33.01 6.68
C GLY A 11 -12.92 31.67 6.62
N MET A 12 -12.21 30.57 6.32
CA MET A 12 -12.77 29.20 6.31
C MET A 12 -12.65 28.48 7.67
N ILE A 13 -12.05 29.10 8.67
CA ILE A 13 -11.94 28.52 10.01
C ILE A 13 -13.30 28.67 10.70
N ASP A 14 -13.84 27.55 11.18
CA ASP A 14 -15.09 27.51 11.91
C ASP A 14 -15.06 28.50 13.09
N GLU A 15 -16.12 29.34 13.20
CA GLU A 15 -16.21 30.37 14.25
C GLU A 15 -16.15 29.77 15.67
N GLU A 16 -16.59 28.53 15.85
CA GLU A 16 -16.45 27.78 17.10
C GLU A 16 -15.01 27.51 17.49
N LEU A 17 -14.13 27.19 16.51
CA LEU A 17 -12.69 27.02 16.70
C LEU A 17 -11.98 28.33 17.03
N ILE A 18 -12.44 29.45 16.44
CA ILE A 18 -11.93 30.79 16.75
C ILE A 18 -12.35 31.20 18.16
N ALA A 19 -13.58 30.89 18.57
CA ALA A 19 -14.10 31.18 19.91
C ALA A 19 -13.40 30.36 21.00
N GLU A 20 -13.04 29.12 20.71
CA GLU A 20 -12.28 28.25 21.62
C GLU A 20 -10.80 28.67 21.74
N ALA A 21 -10.19 29.13 20.67
CA ALA A 21 -8.82 29.69 20.67
C ALA A 21 -8.71 31.01 21.44
N LYS A 22 -9.82 31.73 21.61
CA LYS A 22 -9.89 32.99 22.40
C LYS A 22 -10.04 32.79 23.91
N LYS A 23 -10.26 31.55 24.39
CA LYS A 23 -10.32 31.29 25.85
C LYS A 23 -8.93 31.48 26.47
N PRO A 24 -8.78 32.27 27.53
CA PRO A 24 -7.48 32.57 28.10
C PRO A 24 -6.85 31.32 28.71
N VAL A 25 -5.76 30.85 28.12
CA VAL A 25 -4.92 29.79 28.68
C VAL A 25 -4.07 30.38 29.80
N LYS A 26 -4.25 29.93 31.02
CA LYS A 26 -3.57 30.46 32.25
C LYS A 26 -2.06 30.15 32.31
N LYS A 27 -1.40 29.66 31.23
CA LYS A 27 0.06 29.52 31.15
C LYS A 27 0.61 30.43 30.07
N ARG A 28 1.47 31.41 30.44
CA ARG A 28 2.21 32.28 29.53
C ARG A 28 3.20 31.45 28.71
N PHE A 29 2.82 31.10 27.50
CA PHE A 29 3.78 30.60 26.50
C PHE A 29 4.51 31.78 25.86
N GLY A 30 5.84 31.68 25.73
CA GLY A 30 6.63 32.74 25.12
C GLY A 30 6.29 32.90 23.64
N ALA A 31 6.28 34.14 23.12
CA ALA A 31 5.89 34.50 21.75
C ALA A 31 6.57 33.65 20.65
N LYS A 32 7.78 33.16 20.90
CA LYS A 32 8.51 32.26 19.97
C LYS A 32 7.83 30.88 19.83
N LYS A 33 7.20 30.36 20.89
CA LYS A 33 6.49 29.07 20.85
C LYS A 33 5.15 29.18 20.13
N VAL A 34 4.47 30.32 20.28
CA VAL A 34 3.23 30.62 19.53
C VAL A 34 3.54 30.80 18.04
N LEU A 35 4.66 31.44 17.67
CA LEU A 35 5.06 31.61 16.28
C LEU A 35 5.44 30.26 15.61
N ALA A 36 6.08 29.34 16.34
CA ALA A 36 6.41 28.00 15.86
C ALA A 36 5.13 27.16 15.69
N LEU A 37 4.14 27.30 16.57
CA LEU A 37 2.83 26.67 16.46
C LEU A 37 2.06 27.15 15.22
N VAL A 38 2.04 28.47 15.00
CA VAL A 38 1.40 29.07 13.83
C VAL A 38 2.12 28.65 12.54
N ALA A 39 3.44 28.54 12.54
CA ALA A 39 4.20 28.06 11.38
C ALA A 39 3.93 26.58 11.08
N ALA A 40 3.85 25.72 12.10
CA ALA A 40 3.50 24.31 11.94
C ALA A 40 2.04 24.15 11.45
N LEU A 41 1.11 24.93 11.99
CA LEU A 41 -0.28 24.99 11.52
C LEU A 41 -0.36 25.52 10.07
N ILE A 42 0.42 26.54 9.69
CA ILE A 42 0.45 27.05 8.33
C ILE A 42 1.01 25.98 7.36
N ILE A 43 2.01 25.20 7.76
CA ILE A 43 2.55 24.11 6.94
C ILE A 43 1.50 23.01 6.78
N ILE A 44 0.84 22.59 7.85
CA ILE A 44 -0.25 21.60 7.82
C ILE A 44 -1.44 22.17 7.04
N PHE A 45 -1.82 23.43 7.21
CA PHE A 45 -2.91 24.08 6.48
C PHE A 45 -2.55 24.40 5.02
N ALA A 46 -1.32 24.70 4.69
CA ALA A 46 -0.89 24.86 3.29
C ALA A 46 -1.07 23.55 2.51
N PHE A 47 -0.94 22.41 3.17
CA PHE A 47 -1.23 21.08 2.61
C PHE A 47 -2.72 20.71 2.69
N ALA A 48 -3.47 21.19 3.67
CA ALA A 48 -4.86 20.80 3.96
C ALA A 48 -5.93 21.61 3.20
N VAL A 49 -5.62 22.81 2.74
CA VAL A 49 -6.62 23.74 2.16
C VAL A 49 -7.15 23.30 0.79
N THR A 50 -6.46 22.38 0.11
CA THR A 50 -6.82 21.97 -1.25
C THR A 50 -7.62 20.67 -1.37
N SER A 51 -7.77 19.86 -0.31
CA SER A 51 -8.45 18.56 -0.40
C SER A 51 -9.61 18.42 0.58
N ASN A 52 -10.83 18.19 0.05
CA ASN A 52 -12.01 17.83 0.83
C ASN A 52 -11.90 16.45 1.53
N ALA A 53 -10.92 15.62 1.14
CA ALA A 53 -10.65 14.31 1.74
C ALA A 53 -9.91 14.43 3.09
N VAL A 54 -9.13 15.49 3.29
CA VAL A 54 -8.34 15.73 4.51
C VAL A 54 -9.20 16.18 5.68
N LYS A 55 -10.35 16.85 5.42
CA LYS A 55 -11.27 17.34 6.47
C LYS A 55 -11.76 16.25 7.44
N PRO A 56 -12.23 15.07 6.99
CA PRO A 56 -12.62 14.01 7.91
C PRO A 56 -11.45 13.36 8.64
N PHE A 57 -10.30 13.24 7.97
CA PHE A 57 -9.09 12.65 8.54
C PHE A 57 -8.51 13.57 9.62
N ILE A 58 -8.31 14.84 9.31
CA ILE A 58 -7.92 15.87 10.29
C ILE A 58 -8.94 15.93 11.43
N LYS A 59 -10.24 15.90 11.15
CA LYS A 59 -11.28 15.91 12.19
C LYS A 59 -11.25 14.65 13.08
N ASN A 60 -10.90 13.49 12.56
CA ASN A 60 -10.70 12.27 13.33
C ASN A 60 -9.38 12.26 14.11
N LEU A 61 -8.28 12.70 13.50
CA LEU A 61 -7.01 12.98 14.18
C LEU A 61 -7.17 14.03 15.30
N PHE A 62 -7.98 15.05 15.07
CA PHE A 62 -8.18 16.17 16.01
C PHE A 62 -9.27 15.91 17.07
N LYS A 63 -10.02 14.81 17.02
CA LYS A 63 -10.97 14.47 18.08
C LYS A 63 -10.28 14.17 19.41
N ASP A 64 -9.02 13.67 19.37
CA ASP A 64 -8.18 13.39 20.54
C ASP A 64 -6.86 14.19 20.55
N THR A 65 -6.64 15.16 19.64
CA THR A 65 -5.31 15.59 19.21
C THR A 65 -4.99 17.07 19.33
N LYS A 66 -5.71 17.84 20.14
CA LYS A 66 -5.23 19.20 20.50
C LYS A 66 -3.79 19.16 21.05
N GLN A 67 -3.43 18.09 21.77
CA GLN A 67 -2.08 17.85 22.27
C GLN A 67 -1.10 17.42 21.17
N PHE A 68 -1.55 16.64 20.18
CA PHE A 68 -0.68 16.05 19.18
C PHE A 68 -0.12 17.09 18.19
N VAL A 69 -0.96 18.01 17.71
CA VAL A 69 -0.53 19.08 16.78
C VAL A 69 0.41 20.09 17.46
N GLU A 70 0.19 20.35 18.76
CA GLU A 70 1.07 21.22 19.57
C GLU A 70 2.46 20.58 19.77
N MET A 71 2.62 19.29 19.51
CA MET A 71 3.83 18.52 19.74
C MET A 71 4.66 18.28 18.47
N LEU A 72 4.09 18.50 17.26
CA LEU A 72 4.82 18.35 16.00
C LEU A 72 5.92 19.40 15.86
N LYS A 73 7.15 18.95 15.62
CA LYS A 73 8.29 19.83 15.40
C LYS A 73 8.82 19.71 13.97
N PRO A 74 9.13 20.82 13.31
CA PRO A 74 9.71 20.81 11.98
C PRO A 74 11.12 20.21 12.02
N VAL A 75 11.40 19.28 11.12
CA VAL A 75 12.71 18.61 11.00
C VAL A 75 13.47 19.16 9.78
N ASN A 76 12.81 19.29 8.63
CA ASN A 76 13.34 19.87 7.39
C ASN A 76 14.67 19.25 6.90
N VAL A 77 14.74 17.92 6.92
CA VAL A 77 15.85 17.17 6.29
C VAL A 77 15.31 16.52 5.03
N SER A 78 16.02 16.65 3.92
CA SER A 78 15.60 16.04 2.65
C SER A 78 16.75 15.37 1.91
N CYS A 79 16.40 14.50 0.95
CA CYS A 79 17.29 13.95 -0.05
C CYS A 79 16.59 13.92 -1.41
N ILE A 80 17.37 13.86 -2.48
CA ILE A 80 16.87 13.76 -3.85
C ILE A 80 17.48 12.53 -4.50
N SER A 81 16.66 11.72 -5.14
CA SER A 81 17.07 10.63 -6.01
C SER A 81 16.14 10.59 -7.23
N GLU A 82 16.67 10.35 -8.41
CA GLU A 82 15.92 10.26 -9.69
C GLU A 82 14.99 11.48 -9.92
N GLY A 83 15.40 12.69 -9.51
CA GLY A 83 14.60 13.91 -9.63
C GLY A 83 13.42 14.00 -8.66
N ILE A 84 13.28 13.07 -7.72
CA ILE A 84 12.24 13.09 -6.68
C ILE A 84 12.87 13.49 -5.34
N GLU A 85 12.34 14.55 -4.72
CA GLU A 85 12.70 14.93 -3.36
C GLU A 85 11.88 14.14 -2.35
N MET A 86 12.55 13.53 -1.36
CA MET A 86 11.93 13.00 -0.14
C MET A 86 12.36 13.87 1.04
N LYS A 87 11.40 14.39 1.81
CA LYS A 87 11.64 15.33 2.90
C LYS A 87 10.94 14.92 4.17
N VAL A 88 11.65 14.89 5.30
CA VAL A 88 11.05 14.83 6.63
C VAL A 88 10.51 16.21 6.97
N VAL A 89 9.19 16.35 6.99
CA VAL A 89 8.48 17.61 7.22
C VAL A 89 8.43 17.92 8.71
N SER A 90 7.93 16.96 9.49
CA SER A 90 7.77 17.11 10.92
C SER A 90 7.80 15.77 11.63
N ALA A 91 8.07 15.78 12.91
CA ALA A 91 7.99 14.58 13.74
C ALA A 91 7.52 14.91 15.16
N ASN A 92 6.99 13.89 15.84
CA ASN A 92 6.63 13.92 17.25
C ASN A 92 7.01 12.60 17.93
N VAL A 93 7.27 12.65 19.23
CA VAL A 93 7.48 11.47 20.06
C VAL A 93 6.51 11.48 21.23
N ALA A 94 5.80 10.37 21.41
CA ALA A 94 4.84 10.17 22.49
C ALA A 94 5.13 8.82 23.16
N GLY A 95 5.80 8.86 24.31
CA GLY A 95 6.19 7.64 25.04
C GLY A 95 7.16 6.76 24.23
N ASN A 96 6.73 5.56 23.92
CA ASN A 96 7.51 4.56 23.16
C ASN A 96 7.29 4.63 21.63
N GLU A 97 6.56 5.63 21.12
CA GLU A 97 6.26 5.79 19.71
C GLU A 97 6.74 7.14 19.17
N ALA A 98 7.18 7.14 17.92
CA ALA A 98 7.49 8.34 17.13
C ALA A 98 6.61 8.37 15.88
N TYR A 99 6.11 9.54 15.55
CA TYR A 99 5.26 9.82 14.39
C TYR A 99 6.00 10.81 13.50
N VAL A 100 6.24 10.43 12.23
CA VAL A 100 7.07 11.19 11.31
C VAL A 100 6.30 11.44 10.03
N TYR A 101 6.13 12.70 9.64
CA TYR A 101 5.53 13.08 8.38
C TYR A 101 6.62 13.27 7.33
N ILE A 102 6.51 12.53 6.26
CA ILE A 102 7.41 12.56 5.11
C ILE A 102 6.62 13.02 3.89
N SER A 103 7.16 13.98 3.15
CA SER A 103 6.63 14.35 1.83
C SER A 103 7.56 13.88 0.73
N MET A 104 6.99 13.51 -0.42
CA MET A 104 7.71 13.27 -1.66
C MET A 104 7.16 14.16 -2.77
N GLN A 105 8.04 14.66 -3.64
CA GLN A 105 7.69 15.53 -4.76
C GLN A 105 8.60 15.23 -5.95
N ASP A 106 8.01 15.03 -7.12
CA ASP A 106 8.75 14.97 -8.37
C ASP A 106 9.12 16.39 -8.82
N LEU A 107 10.41 16.68 -8.87
CA LEU A 107 10.94 18.00 -9.23
C LEU A 107 11.11 18.19 -10.75
N GLU A 108 11.10 17.10 -11.52
CA GLU A 108 11.44 17.09 -12.94
C GLU A 108 10.25 16.68 -13.82
N GLY A 109 9.19 16.11 -13.25
CA GLY A 109 8.06 15.58 -13.98
C GLY A 109 6.75 15.56 -13.18
N ASN A 110 5.88 14.59 -13.48
CA ASN A 110 4.58 14.37 -12.84
C ASN A 110 4.35 12.88 -12.55
N ARG A 111 5.41 12.14 -12.20
CA ARG A 111 5.34 10.70 -11.88
C ARG A 111 4.62 10.41 -10.57
N ILE A 112 4.57 11.40 -9.66
CA ILE A 112 3.85 11.29 -8.40
C ILE A 112 2.40 11.72 -8.60
N GLY A 113 1.48 10.76 -8.46
CA GLY A 113 0.04 10.95 -8.54
C GLY A 113 -0.68 10.48 -7.28
N ASN A 114 -2.02 10.56 -7.27
CA ASN A 114 -2.81 10.08 -6.12
C ASN A 114 -2.69 8.57 -5.88
N SER A 115 -2.28 7.80 -6.86
CA SER A 115 -2.06 6.35 -6.74
C SER A 115 -0.63 5.96 -6.40
N PHE A 116 0.27 6.95 -6.23
CA PHE A 116 1.65 6.69 -5.85
C PHE A 116 1.72 5.98 -4.49
N ASP A 117 2.54 4.93 -4.42
CA ASP A 117 2.73 4.10 -3.26
C ASP A 117 4.21 3.77 -3.09
N LEU A 118 4.64 3.58 -1.86
CA LEU A 118 6.01 3.14 -1.55
C LEU A 118 6.16 1.63 -1.63
N TYR A 119 5.05 0.93 -1.88
CA TYR A 119 5.05 -0.51 -1.87
C TYR A 119 5.63 -1.01 -0.53
N ASP A 120 6.16 -2.22 -0.44
CA ASP A 120 6.88 -2.67 0.77
C ASP A 120 8.39 -2.32 0.73
N SER A 121 8.79 -1.39 -0.14
CA SER A 121 10.18 -1.02 -0.39
C SER A 121 10.75 0.03 0.58
N TYR A 122 10.02 0.38 1.62
CA TYR A 122 10.54 1.29 2.65
C TYR A 122 11.19 0.52 3.81
N SER A 123 12.15 1.16 4.45
CA SER A 123 12.75 0.67 5.68
C SER A 123 12.86 1.76 6.74
N ILE A 124 12.65 1.36 7.98
CA ILE A 124 12.80 2.22 9.16
C ILE A 124 13.88 1.60 10.03
N SER A 125 14.92 2.38 10.32
CA SER A 125 15.97 1.94 11.24
C SER A 125 16.27 3.01 12.27
N GLY A 126 16.61 2.59 13.48
CA GLY A 126 16.88 3.47 14.61
C GLY A 126 18.01 2.96 15.46
N SER A 127 18.29 3.66 16.56
CA SER A 127 19.25 3.26 17.59
C SER A 127 18.67 2.27 18.60
N PHE A 128 17.51 1.69 18.31
CA PHE A 128 16.79 0.71 19.13
C PHE A 128 16.02 -0.25 18.23
N ASP A 129 15.69 -1.43 18.76
CA ASP A 129 14.83 -2.38 18.06
C ASP A 129 13.42 -1.81 17.95
N SER A 130 12.91 -1.74 16.72
CA SER A 130 11.65 -1.07 16.41
C SER A 130 10.76 -1.88 15.48
N TYR A 131 9.47 -1.63 15.59
CA TYR A 131 8.47 -1.92 14.55
C TYR A 131 8.03 -0.59 13.92
N GLY A 132 7.47 -0.64 12.72
CA GLY A 132 6.97 0.56 12.09
C GLY A 132 5.96 0.29 10.99
N SER A 133 5.22 1.33 10.63
CA SER A 133 4.30 1.35 9.50
C SER A 133 4.44 2.64 8.73
N CYS A 134 4.02 2.61 7.46
CA CYS A 134 3.97 3.77 6.57
C CYS A 134 2.57 3.84 5.96
N GLU A 135 1.90 4.96 6.12
CA GLU A 135 0.55 5.18 5.60
C GLU A 135 0.52 6.45 4.75
N LYS A 136 -0.08 6.37 3.56
CA LYS A 136 -0.36 7.57 2.76
C LYS A 136 -1.43 8.40 3.44
N VAL A 137 -1.10 9.67 3.68
CA VAL A 137 -1.99 10.64 4.36
C VAL A 137 -2.72 11.51 3.35
N ASP A 138 -1.99 12.07 2.37
CA ASP A 138 -2.55 13.04 1.42
C ASP A 138 -1.77 13.11 0.12
N PHE A 139 -2.44 13.61 -0.94
CA PHE A 139 -1.84 13.99 -2.20
C PHE A 139 -2.43 15.33 -2.66
N ASP A 140 -1.57 16.35 -2.70
CA ASP A 140 -1.91 17.66 -3.22
C ASP A 140 -1.69 17.72 -4.74
N LYS A 141 -2.80 17.78 -5.49
CA LYS A 141 -2.78 17.83 -6.96
C LYS A 141 -2.17 19.12 -7.54
N GLU A 142 -2.20 20.23 -6.80
CA GLU A 142 -1.69 21.51 -7.29
C GLU A 142 -0.17 21.54 -7.23
N THR A 143 0.42 20.97 -6.18
CA THR A 143 1.86 20.95 -5.97
C THR A 143 2.52 19.65 -6.39
N GLY A 144 1.76 18.58 -6.64
CA GLY A 144 2.28 17.23 -6.88
C GLY A 144 2.96 16.61 -5.67
N ILE A 145 2.66 17.09 -4.47
CA ILE A 145 3.26 16.60 -3.23
C ILE A 145 2.37 15.50 -2.63
N ILE A 146 2.99 14.36 -2.34
CA ILE A 146 2.37 13.29 -1.55
C ILE A 146 2.96 13.28 -0.14
N THR A 147 2.14 12.97 0.84
CA THR A 147 2.55 12.92 2.25
C THR A 147 2.24 11.55 2.85
N PHE A 148 3.21 11.02 3.58
CA PHE A 148 3.10 9.78 4.34
C PHE A 148 3.29 10.04 5.83
N LEU A 149 2.57 9.27 6.65
CA LEU A 149 2.79 9.14 8.09
C LEU A 149 3.55 7.85 8.36
N ILE A 150 4.72 8.00 8.96
CA ILE A 150 5.54 6.90 9.44
C ILE A 150 5.33 6.79 10.95
N THR A 151 4.91 5.63 11.43
CA THR A 151 4.87 5.30 12.86
C THR A 151 6.03 4.39 13.19
N VAL A 152 6.81 4.72 14.22
CA VAL A 152 7.94 3.91 14.70
C VAL A 152 7.76 3.67 16.19
N GLY A 153 7.62 2.41 16.59
CA GLY A 153 7.50 2.02 18.01
C GLY A 153 8.67 1.17 18.47
N ARG A 154 9.08 1.35 19.73
CA ARG A 154 10.10 0.49 20.35
C ARG A 154 9.50 -0.85 20.77
N ILE A 155 10.15 -1.96 20.39
CA ILE A 155 9.72 -3.32 20.74
C ILE A 155 9.78 -3.57 22.24
N ASP A 156 10.76 -2.96 22.95
CA ASP A 156 10.95 -3.11 24.39
C ASP A 156 9.99 -2.25 25.24
N GLY A 157 9.11 -1.47 24.60
CA GLY A 157 8.09 -0.63 25.23
C GLY A 157 8.63 0.56 26.04
N LYS A 158 9.95 0.84 26.00
CA LYS A 158 10.54 1.97 26.71
C LYS A 158 10.36 3.27 25.93
N ASP A 159 10.27 4.37 26.67
CA ASP A 159 10.19 5.70 26.05
C ASP A 159 11.34 5.97 25.09
N ILE A 160 11.02 6.61 23.96
CA ILE A 160 11.98 7.13 23.02
C ILE A 160 12.48 8.48 23.54
N LYS A 161 13.67 8.52 24.12
CA LYS A 161 14.23 9.74 24.73
C LYS A 161 15.31 10.41 23.89
N ASN A 162 15.99 9.65 23.05
CA ASN A 162 17.06 10.11 22.18
C ASN A 162 17.33 9.07 21.10
N GLY A 163 18.14 9.41 20.11
CA GLY A 163 18.57 8.55 19.03
C GLY A 163 18.32 9.16 17.67
N LYS A 164 18.63 8.39 16.63
CA LYS A 164 18.39 8.77 15.25
C LYS A 164 17.41 7.79 14.62
N ILE A 165 16.56 8.30 13.75
CA ILE A 165 15.73 7.49 12.88
C ILE A 165 16.20 7.73 11.45
N THR A 166 16.39 6.65 10.71
CA THR A 166 16.62 6.67 9.27
C THR A 166 15.39 6.06 8.60
N PHE A 167 14.81 6.79 7.67
CA PHE A 167 13.79 6.30 6.78
C PHE A 167 14.38 6.22 5.37
N SER A 168 14.22 5.08 4.72
CA SER A 168 14.75 4.84 3.37
C SER A 168 13.69 4.20 2.49
N VAL A 169 13.71 4.56 1.22
CA VAL A 169 12.88 3.99 0.14
C VAL A 169 13.79 3.65 -1.02
N LYS A 170 13.58 2.51 -1.65
CA LYS A 170 14.33 2.08 -2.84
C LYS A 170 13.49 2.10 -4.10
N GLU A 171 12.21 1.81 -3.96
CA GLU A 171 11.29 1.64 -5.06
C GLU A 171 9.97 2.32 -4.73
N SER A 172 9.25 2.75 -5.73
CA SER A 172 7.90 3.28 -5.60
C SER A 172 7.07 2.93 -6.82
N LEU A 173 5.76 2.84 -6.62
CA LEU A 173 4.80 2.50 -7.65
C LEU A 173 3.83 3.66 -7.88
N GLY A 174 3.54 3.94 -9.14
CA GLY A 174 2.56 4.93 -9.56
C GLY A 174 1.57 4.38 -10.58
N GLY A 175 0.63 5.21 -10.99
CA GLY A 175 -0.30 4.84 -12.06
C GLY A 175 -1.18 3.62 -11.72
N LYS A 176 -1.68 3.50 -10.47
CA LYS A 176 -2.54 2.36 -10.08
C LYS A 176 -3.77 2.28 -10.94
N ILE A 177 -3.96 1.12 -11.55
CA ILE A 177 -5.16 0.75 -12.30
C ILE A 177 -5.86 -0.41 -11.57
N THR A 178 -7.18 -0.48 -11.71
CA THR A 178 -8.00 -1.53 -11.07
C THR A 178 -9.06 -2.05 -12.03
N PHE A 179 -9.42 -3.32 -11.86
CA PHE A 179 -10.53 -3.97 -12.55
C PHE A 179 -11.44 -4.62 -11.52
N ASN A 180 -12.72 -4.31 -11.58
CA ASN A 180 -13.75 -4.91 -10.74
C ASN A 180 -14.97 -5.15 -11.61
N ASN A 181 -14.97 -6.26 -12.37
CA ASN A 181 -16.03 -6.53 -13.34
C ASN A 181 -16.15 -8.04 -13.64
N TYR A 182 -17.20 -8.41 -14.35
CA TYR A 182 -17.36 -9.75 -14.89
C TYR A 182 -16.34 -10.04 -16.00
N ILE A 183 -15.92 -11.31 -16.08
CA ILE A 183 -15.05 -11.84 -17.13
C ILE A 183 -15.95 -12.57 -18.11
N ASP A 184 -16.48 -11.82 -19.09
CA ASP A 184 -17.51 -12.30 -20.01
C ASP A 184 -16.96 -13.14 -21.17
N GLU A 185 -15.64 -13.18 -21.35
CA GLU A 185 -14.98 -14.02 -22.35
C GLU A 185 -15.13 -15.53 -22.07
N ILE A 186 -15.46 -15.90 -20.83
CA ILE A 186 -15.60 -17.30 -20.41
C ILE A 186 -17.06 -17.58 -20.01
N ASP A 187 -17.74 -18.39 -20.80
CA ASP A 187 -19.09 -18.90 -20.50
C ASP A 187 -18.98 -20.24 -19.79
N LEU A 188 -19.09 -20.24 -18.46
CA LEU A 188 -18.99 -21.45 -17.63
C LEU A 188 -20.04 -22.53 -17.96
N LYS A 189 -21.16 -22.15 -18.59
CA LYS A 189 -22.21 -23.10 -19.02
C LYS A 189 -21.78 -24.00 -20.18
N LYS A 190 -20.82 -23.53 -20.98
CA LYS A 190 -20.34 -24.20 -22.19
C LYS A 190 -18.86 -24.53 -22.15
N PHE A 191 -18.21 -24.23 -21.02
CA PHE A 191 -16.76 -24.39 -20.89
C PHE A 191 -16.36 -25.87 -20.80
N GLU A 192 -15.30 -26.23 -21.52
CA GLU A 192 -14.68 -27.56 -21.44
C GLU A 192 -13.60 -27.55 -20.35
N PHE A 193 -13.91 -28.20 -19.22
CA PHE A 193 -13.04 -28.21 -18.05
C PHE A 193 -11.84 -29.14 -18.22
N SER A 194 -10.64 -28.67 -17.87
CA SER A 194 -9.46 -29.51 -17.78
C SER A 194 -9.47 -30.40 -16.54
N SER A 195 -8.76 -31.51 -16.61
CA SER A 195 -8.42 -32.35 -15.45
C SER A 195 -6.92 -32.69 -15.41
N GLU A 196 -6.13 -32.15 -16.33
CA GLU A 196 -4.69 -32.37 -16.34
C GLU A 196 -4.02 -31.53 -15.26
N THR A 197 -3.21 -32.18 -14.42
CA THR A 197 -2.51 -31.56 -13.31
C THR A 197 -0.99 -31.70 -13.42
N LYS A 198 -0.29 -30.84 -12.70
CA LYS A 198 1.15 -30.90 -12.49
C LYS A 198 1.50 -30.56 -11.04
N ASN A 199 2.62 -31.11 -10.57
CA ASN A 199 3.16 -30.74 -9.27
C ASN A 199 3.60 -29.28 -9.24
N ILE A 200 3.39 -28.61 -8.11
CA ILE A 200 3.87 -27.25 -7.86
C ILE A 200 5.28 -27.34 -7.28
N THR A 201 6.27 -26.86 -8.01
CA THR A 201 7.70 -26.92 -7.67
C THR A 201 8.21 -25.65 -6.99
N SER A 202 7.69 -24.49 -7.36
CA SER A 202 8.16 -23.15 -6.95
C SER A 202 7.06 -22.36 -6.24
N ARG A 203 6.54 -22.92 -5.17
CA ARG A 203 5.46 -22.30 -4.39
C ARG A 203 5.91 -20.96 -3.77
N ARG A 204 5.06 -19.93 -3.89
CA ARG A 204 5.23 -18.61 -3.27
C ARG A 204 4.45 -18.49 -1.98
N GLY A 205 3.18 -18.91 -1.99
CA GLY A 205 2.29 -18.75 -0.86
C GLY A 205 1.01 -19.56 -1.00
N ALA A 206 0.21 -19.51 0.03
CA ALA A 206 -1.11 -20.14 0.06
C ALA A 206 -2.06 -19.37 0.98
N GLY A 207 -3.32 -19.28 0.57
CA GLY A 207 -4.42 -18.74 1.36
C GLY A 207 -5.36 -19.85 1.78
N TYR A 208 -5.56 -20.04 3.08
CA TYR A 208 -6.49 -21.02 3.67
C TYR A 208 -6.93 -20.58 5.08
N ASP A 209 -7.81 -21.35 5.72
CA ASP A 209 -8.41 -20.99 7.03
C ASP A 209 -7.46 -21.13 8.24
N GLY A 210 -6.21 -21.55 8.01
CA GLY A 210 -5.19 -21.71 9.06
C GLY A 210 -5.24 -23.03 9.83
N THR A 211 -6.16 -23.96 9.49
CA THR A 211 -6.20 -25.28 10.13
C THR A 211 -5.09 -26.20 9.62
N GLU A 212 -4.65 -27.15 10.45
CA GLU A 212 -3.64 -28.15 10.06
C GLU A 212 -4.14 -29.09 8.95
N GLU A 213 -5.44 -29.31 8.88
CA GLU A 213 -6.07 -30.11 7.82
C GLU A 213 -5.95 -29.41 6.47
N MET A 214 -6.32 -28.12 6.43
CA MET A 214 -6.21 -27.30 5.24
C MET A 214 -4.76 -27.08 4.81
N LYS A 215 -3.86 -26.92 5.78
CA LYS A 215 -2.43 -26.87 5.49
C LYS A 215 -1.94 -28.11 4.76
N LYS A 216 -2.31 -29.31 5.25
CA LYS A 216 -1.94 -30.56 4.60
C LYS A 216 -2.55 -30.70 3.20
N PHE A 217 -3.80 -30.26 3.03
CA PHE A 217 -4.45 -30.24 1.72
C PHE A 217 -3.67 -29.35 0.74
N VAL A 218 -3.41 -28.11 1.14
CA VAL A 218 -2.69 -27.14 0.30
C VAL A 218 -1.26 -27.61 0.00
N ASP A 219 -0.55 -28.19 0.98
CA ASP A 219 0.83 -28.66 0.80
C ASP A 219 0.94 -29.78 -0.26
N ASN A 220 -0.12 -30.56 -0.47
CA ASN A 220 -0.20 -31.62 -1.46
C ASN A 220 -0.98 -31.26 -2.73
N LEU A 221 -1.42 -30.02 -2.85
CA LEU A 221 -2.22 -29.56 -3.97
C LEU A 221 -1.40 -29.62 -5.26
N GLU A 222 -1.94 -30.27 -6.28
CA GLU A 222 -1.47 -30.19 -7.66
C GLU A 222 -2.15 -29.02 -8.37
N SER A 223 -1.45 -28.36 -9.26
CA SER A 223 -1.96 -27.28 -10.09
C SER A 223 -2.47 -27.80 -11.43
N LEU A 224 -3.47 -27.16 -12.01
CA LEU A 224 -3.84 -27.41 -13.39
C LEU A 224 -2.67 -27.15 -14.35
N VAL A 225 -2.57 -27.93 -15.41
CA VAL A 225 -1.72 -27.60 -16.55
C VAL A 225 -2.35 -26.44 -17.32
N PRO A 226 -1.62 -25.35 -17.62
CA PRO A 226 -2.17 -24.24 -18.39
C PRO A 226 -2.72 -24.69 -19.74
N GLN A 227 -3.95 -24.31 -20.06
CA GLN A 227 -4.61 -24.57 -21.34
C GLN A 227 -4.30 -23.51 -22.40
N GLY A 228 -3.45 -22.52 -22.05
CA GLY A 228 -3.17 -21.34 -22.85
C GLY A 228 -3.96 -20.13 -22.37
N LYS A 229 -4.16 -19.15 -23.25
CA LYS A 229 -4.90 -17.93 -22.94
C LYS A 229 -6.40 -18.13 -23.11
N LEU A 230 -7.12 -18.29 -22.02
CA LEU A 230 -8.57 -18.42 -22.02
C LEU A 230 -9.28 -17.06 -22.02
N ALA A 231 -8.78 -16.11 -21.24
CA ALA A 231 -9.21 -14.72 -21.19
C ALA A 231 -8.08 -13.82 -20.71
N SER A 232 -8.11 -12.53 -21.06
CA SER A 232 -7.21 -11.52 -20.49
C SER A 232 -8.01 -10.31 -20.05
N PRO A 233 -8.67 -10.40 -18.90
CA PRO A 233 -9.60 -9.38 -18.44
C PRO A 233 -8.93 -8.07 -18.03
N PHE A 234 -7.62 -8.12 -17.75
CA PHE A 234 -6.87 -6.99 -17.22
C PHE A 234 -5.41 -7.02 -17.72
N PRO A 235 -4.76 -5.86 -17.94
CA PRO A 235 -3.34 -5.83 -18.29
C PRO A 235 -2.48 -6.59 -17.30
N GLY A 236 -1.65 -7.52 -17.78
CA GLY A 236 -0.81 -8.38 -16.95
C GLY A 236 -1.56 -9.52 -16.25
N VAL A 237 -2.84 -9.78 -16.57
CA VAL A 237 -3.59 -10.92 -16.03
C VAL A 237 -4.17 -11.75 -17.15
N THR A 238 -3.86 -13.05 -17.13
CA THR A 238 -4.41 -14.05 -18.05
C THR A 238 -5.01 -15.21 -17.28
N ILE A 239 -6.28 -15.56 -17.54
CA ILE A 239 -6.87 -16.81 -17.07
C ILE A 239 -6.32 -17.92 -17.95
N THR A 240 -5.62 -18.89 -17.36
CA THR A 240 -4.85 -19.91 -18.09
C THR A 240 -5.44 -21.30 -18.02
N ALA A 241 -6.18 -21.62 -16.97
CA ALA A 241 -6.85 -22.92 -16.86
C ALA A 241 -8.09 -22.84 -15.96
N ILE A 242 -9.10 -23.63 -16.29
CA ILE A 242 -10.27 -23.90 -15.44
C ILE A 242 -10.55 -25.39 -15.52
N GLY A 243 -10.71 -26.04 -14.37
CA GLY A 243 -10.90 -27.49 -14.37
C GLY A 243 -11.31 -28.04 -13.03
N TYR A 244 -11.62 -29.32 -13.02
CA TYR A 244 -11.96 -30.06 -11.81
C TYR A 244 -10.85 -31.03 -11.43
N VAL A 245 -10.36 -30.89 -10.20
CA VAL A 245 -9.37 -31.79 -9.59
C VAL A 245 -9.94 -32.27 -8.26
N ASP A 246 -10.01 -33.57 -8.06
CA ASP A 246 -10.58 -34.22 -6.87
C ASP A 246 -11.96 -33.66 -6.45
N GLY A 247 -12.79 -33.37 -7.46
CA GLY A 247 -14.16 -32.89 -7.27
C GLY A 247 -14.28 -31.41 -6.88
N LYS A 248 -13.18 -30.66 -6.84
CA LYS A 248 -13.14 -29.21 -6.61
C LYS A 248 -12.85 -28.48 -7.89
N LEU A 249 -13.46 -27.31 -8.06
CA LEU A 249 -13.18 -26.44 -9.19
C LEU A 249 -11.90 -25.64 -8.91
N HIS A 250 -10.99 -25.67 -9.85
CA HIS A 250 -9.76 -24.89 -9.88
C HIS A 250 -9.84 -23.83 -10.97
N ILE A 251 -9.44 -22.60 -10.66
CA ILE A 251 -9.31 -21.49 -11.61
C ILE A 251 -7.90 -20.94 -11.48
N GLN A 252 -7.12 -21.02 -12.56
CA GLN A 252 -5.74 -20.58 -12.59
C GLN A 252 -5.61 -19.26 -13.36
N SER A 253 -4.88 -18.32 -12.77
CA SER A 253 -4.53 -17.03 -13.36
C SER A 253 -3.02 -16.86 -13.40
N LEU A 254 -2.49 -16.34 -14.50
CA LEU A 254 -1.11 -15.88 -14.63
C LEU A 254 -1.08 -14.37 -14.40
N TYR A 255 -0.15 -13.91 -13.59
CA TYR A 255 0.17 -12.51 -13.33
C TYR A 255 1.57 -12.23 -13.87
N GLU A 256 1.66 -11.28 -14.82
CA GLU A 256 2.90 -10.95 -15.52
C GLU A 256 3.66 -9.84 -14.79
N ASN A 257 4.98 -9.97 -14.73
CA ASN A 257 5.94 -8.98 -14.21
C ASN A 257 5.54 -8.38 -12.86
N ILE A 258 5.20 -9.25 -11.90
CA ILE A 258 4.66 -8.82 -10.60
C ILE A 258 5.63 -7.99 -9.76
N GLY A 259 6.96 -8.12 -10.02
CA GLY A 259 8.00 -7.37 -9.31
C GLY A 259 7.95 -5.87 -9.61
N GLU A 260 7.61 -5.48 -10.85
CA GLU A 260 7.57 -4.08 -11.28
C GLU A 260 6.14 -3.51 -11.25
N THR A 261 5.13 -4.37 -11.45
CA THR A 261 3.75 -3.91 -11.61
C THR A 261 2.91 -4.07 -10.35
N ASP A 262 3.38 -4.84 -9.36
CA ASP A 262 2.56 -5.29 -8.22
C ASP A 262 1.19 -5.83 -8.68
N CYS A 263 1.20 -6.53 -9.82
CA CYS A 263 -0.02 -7.09 -10.39
C CYS A 263 -0.52 -8.22 -9.51
N HIS A 264 -1.72 -8.06 -8.98
CA HIS A 264 -2.35 -9.04 -8.09
C HIS A 264 -3.88 -8.93 -8.14
N GLY A 265 -4.55 -9.94 -7.58
CA GLY A 265 -6.00 -9.93 -7.48
C GLY A 265 -6.60 -11.31 -7.31
N TRP A 266 -7.90 -11.39 -7.57
CA TRP A 266 -8.70 -12.59 -7.33
C TRP A 266 -9.71 -12.79 -8.45
N VAL A 267 -9.92 -14.03 -8.81
CA VAL A 267 -11.12 -14.45 -9.53
C VAL A 267 -12.16 -14.90 -8.52
N ARG A 268 -13.40 -14.46 -8.68
CA ARG A 268 -14.55 -14.84 -7.86
C ARG A 268 -15.58 -15.55 -8.73
N LEU A 269 -16.32 -16.45 -8.12
CA LEU A 269 -17.58 -16.91 -8.66
C LEU A 269 -18.71 -16.06 -8.10
N VAL A 270 -19.65 -15.66 -8.94
CA VAL A 270 -20.84 -14.90 -8.55
C VAL A 270 -22.06 -15.68 -9.01
N ASN A 271 -22.98 -16.02 -8.10
CA ASN A 271 -24.20 -16.73 -8.38
C ASN A 271 -25.27 -15.81 -9.04
N GLU A 272 -26.43 -16.38 -9.40
CA GLU A 272 -27.54 -15.63 -10.03
C GLU A 272 -28.15 -14.55 -9.11
N GLU A 273 -28.01 -14.70 -7.78
CA GLU A 273 -28.44 -13.72 -6.78
C GLU A 273 -27.43 -12.56 -6.63
N GLY A 274 -26.27 -12.63 -7.30
CA GLY A 274 -25.21 -11.63 -7.22
C GLY A 274 -24.28 -11.81 -6.02
N GLU A 275 -24.35 -12.94 -5.34
CA GLU A 275 -23.50 -13.24 -4.20
C GLU A 275 -22.14 -13.81 -4.65
N LYS A 276 -21.06 -13.30 -4.06
CA LYS A 276 -19.71 -13.80 -4.30
C LYS A 276 -19.45 -15.07 -3.51
N ILE A 277 -19.15 -16.15 -4.21
CA ILE A 277 -18.76 -17.44 -3.60
C ILE A 277 -17.29 -17.35 -3.20
N ARG A 278 -17.02 -17.64 -1.93
CA ARG A 278 -15.66 -17.64 -1.38
C ARG A 278 -14.89 -18.87 -1.88
N SER A 279 -13.62 -18.68 -2.24
CA SER A 279 -12.70 -19.77 -2.50
C SER A 279 -12.45 -20.60 -1.23
N PHE A 280 -12.31 -21.89 -1.38
CA PHE A 280 -11.95 -22.85 -0.34
C PHE A 280 -10.50 -22.63 0.10
N CYS A 281 -9.59 -22.48 -0.87
CA CYS A 281 -8.21 -22.08 -0.67
C CYS A 281 -7.65 -21.44 -1.94
N SER A 282 -6.43 -20.93 -1.86
CA SER A 282 -5.62 -20.53 -3.02
C SER A 282 -4.16 -20.94 -2.82
N VAL A 283 -3.44 -21.06 -3.94
CA VAL A 283 -2.00 -21.29 -3.96
C VAL A 283 -1.37 -20.42 -5.03
N SER A 284 -0.26 -19.79 -4.70
CA SER A 284 0.55 -19.04 -5.65
C SER A 284 1.92 -19.69 -5.85
N PHE A 285 2.42 -19.65 -7.09
CA PHE A 285 3.69 -20.26 -7.48
C PHE A 285 4.27 -19.56 -8.69
N TRP A 286 5.62 -19.62 -8.82
CA TRP A 286 6.30 -18.98 -9.93
C TRP A 286 6.07 -19.69 -11.27
N ASP A 287 6.06 -18.92 -12.36
CA ASP A 287 6.19 -19.49 -13.70
C ASP A 287 7.68 -19.77 -14.00
N GLU A 288 8.10 -21.00 -13.79
CA GLU A 288 9.48 -21.43 -14.04
C GLU A 288 9.86 -21.49 -15.54
N ASN A 289 8.88 -21.36 -16.44
CA ASN A 289 9.08 -21.32 -17.88
C ASN A 289 8.97 -19.90 -18.45
N GLY A 290 8.60 -18.92 -17.63
CA GLY A 290 8.50 -17.52 -17.98
C GLY A 290 9.83 -16.78 -17.88
N ASP A 291 9.75 -15.47 -17.98
CA ASP A 291 10.93 -14.61 -17.84
C ASP A 291 11.52 -14.69 -16.43
N ALA A 292 12.84 -14.64 -16.36
CA ALA A 292 13.56 -14.72 -15.10
C ALA A 292 14.84 -13.89 -15.14
N GLU A 293 15.19 -13.29 -14.00
CA GLU A 293 16.41 -12.53 -13.83
C GLU A 293 17.36 -13.18 -12.85
N ILE A 294 18.66 -12.96 -13.06
CA ILE A 294 19.70 -13.39 -12.12
C ILE A 294 19.95 -12.27 -11.13
N GLN A 295 19.52 -12.46 -9.90
CA GLN A 295 19.72 -11.52 -8.80
C GLN A 295 20.83 -11.97 -7.86
N LYS A 296 21.38 -11.05 -7.05
CA LYS A 296 22.37 -11.35 -6.02
C LYS A 296 21.84 -10.96 -4.64
N ASN A 297 21.91 -11.89 -3.71
CA ASN A 297 21.58 -11.60 -2.32
C ASN A 297 22.67 -10.75 -1.63
N LEU A 298 22.43 -10.35 -0.39
CA LEU A 298 23.34 -9.52 0.44
C LEU A 298 24.75 -10.15 0.62
N PHE A 299 24.89 -11.45 0.40
CA PHE A 299 26.17 -12.17 0.46
C PHE A 299 26.81 -12.39 -0.91
N GLY A 300 26.25 -11.77 -1.97
CA GLY A 300 26.75 -11.89 -3.35
C GLY A 300 26.44 -13.23 -4.03
N LYS A 301 25.60 -14.09 -3.41
CA LYS A 301 25.18 -15.36 -4.01
C LYS A 301 24.09 -15.10 -5.04
N GLU A 302 24.27 -15.57 -6.23
CA GLU A 302 23.29 -15.50 -7.32
C GLU A 302 22.11 -16.45 -7.05
N TYR A 303 20.91 -15.97 -7.41
CA TYR A 303 19.68 -16.75 -7.42
C TYR A 303 18.81 -16.30 -8.61
N ILE A 304 17.92 -17.18 -9.04
CA ILE A 304 16.94 -16.87 -10.09
C ILE A 304 15.72 -16.25 -9.45
N GLN A 305 15.33 -15.07 -9.94
CA GLN A 305 14.07 -14.43 -9.61
C GLN A 305 13.17 -14.48 -10.83
N TYR A 306 12.06 -15.21 -10.72
CA TYR A 306 11.05 -15.27 -11.77
C TYR A 306 10.22 -13.99 -11.75
N CYS A 307 9.80 -13.53 -12.94
CA CYS A 307 9.01 -12.31 -13.09
C CYS A 307 7.52 -12.58 -12.97
N ASP A 308 7.06 -13.73 -13.45
CA ASP A 308 5.66 -14.10 -13.57
C ASP A 308 5.23 -15.11 -12.49
N SER A 309 3.98 -15.01 -12.09
CA SER A 309 3.42 -15.88 -11.05
C SER A 309 2.03 -16.38 -11.41
N TYR A 310 1.81 -17.66 -11.20
CA TYR A 310 0.46 -18.21 -11.18
C TYR A 310 -0.19 -18.05 -9.82
N GLU A 311 -1.50 -17.84 -9.82
CA GLU A 311 -2.36 -18.07 -8.68
C GLU A 311 -3.50 -19.00 -9.09
N GLU A 312 -3.72 -20.03 -8.29
CA GLU A 312 -4.80 -21.00 -8.49
C GLU A 312 -5.73 -20.95 -7.30
N GLN A 313 -6.99 -20.63 -7.59
CA GLN A 313 -8.06 -20.56 -6.61
C GLN A 313 -8.93 -21.80 -6.71
N VAL A 314 -9.22 -22.41 -5.57
CA VAL A 314 -9.98 -23.65 -5.46
C VAL A 314 -11.34 -23.37 -4.83
N PHE A 315 -12.42 -23.93 -5.42
CA PHE A 315 -13.78 -23.74 -4.95
C PHE A 315 -14.46 -25.10 -4.72
N GLU A 316 -15.21 -25.19 -3.64
CA GLU A 316 -16.12 -26.30 -3.39
C GLU A 316 -17.48 -26.00 -4.04
N ILE A 317 -17.60 -26.35 -5.30
CA ILE A 317 -18.81 -26.14 -6.10
C ILE A 317 -18.98 -27.30 -7.09
N SER A 318 -20.19 -27.79 -7.23
CA SER A 318 -20.49 -28.84 -8.21
C SER A 318 -20.60 -28.29 -9.64
N PRO A 319 -20.41 -29.12 -10.68
CA PRO A 319 -20.60 -28.68 -12.07
C PRO A 319 -22.02 -28.18 -12.38
N GLU A 320 -23.03 -28.65 -11.67
CA GLU A 320 -24.41 -28.22 -11.80
C GLU A 320 -24.62 -26.81 -11.25
N GLU A 321 -24.12 -26.54 -10.06
CA GLU A 321 -24.17 -25.20 -9.42
C GLU A 321 -23.37 -24.17 -10.21
N LEU A 322 -22.22 -24.59 -10.75
CA LEU A 322 -21.33 -23.73 -11.53
C LEU A 322 -22.00 -23.14 -12.78
N LYS A 323 -22.97 -23.86 -13.37
CA LYS A 323 -23.75 -23.38 -14.51
C LYS A 323 -24.54 -22.10 -14.22
N ASN A 324 -24.84 -21.85 -12.94
CA ASN A 324 -25.56 -20.66 -12.49
C ASN A 324 -24.61 -19.55 -12.00
N CYS A 325 -23.30 -19.71 -12.22
CA CYS A 325 -22.29 -18.74 -11.82
C CYS A 325 -21.67 -18.03 -13.03
N ARG A 326 -21.12 -16.87 -12.76
CA ARG A 326 -20.26 -16.10 -13.66
C ARG A 326 -18.91 -15.83 -13.00
N LEU A 327 -17.87 -15.66 -13.81
CA LEU A 327 -16.57 -15.20 -13.33
C LEU A 327 -16.59 -13.69 -13.11
N PHE A 328 -15.99 -13.28 -12.02
CA PHE A 328 -15.79 -11.86 -11.67
C PHE A 328 -14.32 -11.66 -11.28
N GLY A 329 -13.66 -10.68 -11.87
CA GLY A 329 -12.28 -10.33 -11.58
C GLY A 329 -12.19 -9.12 -10.65
N GLU A 330 -11.31 -9.21 -9.68
CA GLU A 330 -10.88 -8.11 -8.81
C GLU A 330 -9.37 -8.01 -8.92
N PHE A 331 -8.87 -7.14 -9.81
CA PHE A 331 -7.46 -7.01 -10.11
C PHE A 331 -6.95 -5.60 -9.87
N SER A 332 -5.68 -5.49 -9.56
CA SER A 332 -4.97 -4.24 -9.36
C SER A 332 -3.54 -4.36 -9.89
N SER A 333 -3.04 -3.31 -10.49
CA SER A 333 -1.68 -3.22 -10.99
C SER A 333 -1.22 -1.78 -11.01
N HIS A 334 0.08 -1.55 -11.18
CA HIS A 334 0.69 -0.24 -11.35
C HIS A 334 1.37 -0.17 -12.72
N THR A 335 1.32 1.02 -13.35
CA THR A 335 1.90 1.27 -14.68
C THR A 335 3.23 2.00 -14.62
N GLU A 336 3.62 2.47 -13.45
CA GLU A 336 4.82 3.26 -13.21
C GLU A 336 5.62 2.63 -12.07
N TYR A 337 6.84 2.23 -12.36
CA TYR A 337 7.84 1.75 -11.41
C TYR A 337 9.01 2.72 -11.39
N ILE A 338 9.41 3.18 -10.22
CA ILE A 338 10.50 4.12 -10.05
C ILE A 338 11.48 3.55 -9.03
N GLU A 339 12.65 3.16 -9.51
CA GLU A 339 13.77 2.76 -8.67
C GLU A 339 14.57 4.00 -8.25
N GLY A 340 15.04 4.04 -7.01
CA GLY A 340 15.84 5.15 -6.49
C GLY A 340 16.53 4.81 -5.18
N ASN A 341 17.17 5.77 -4.58
CA ASN A 341 17.85 5.60 -3.30
C ASN A 341 17.59 6.80 -2.39
N TRP A 342 16.36 6.89 -1.89
CA TRP A 342 16.00 7.93 -0.93
C TRP A 342 16.34 7.47 0.47
N SER A 343 17.09 8.27 1.21
CA SER A 343 17.41 7.99 2.60
C SER A 343 17.57 9.29 3.39
N VAL A 344 16.84 9.45 4.46
CA VAL A 344 16.94 10.58 5.36
C VAL A 344 17.13 10.10 6.79
N THR A 345 18.09 10.73 7.47
CA THR A 345 18.36 10.48 8.89
C THR A 345 18.16 11.76 9.68
N PHE A 346 17.42 11.70 10.77
CA PHE A 346 17.20 12.85 11.65
C PHE A 346 17.34 12.44 13.12
N ASP A 347 17.71 13.42 13.97
CA ASP A 347 17.92 13.21 15.40
C ASP A 347 16.63 13.47 16.16
N ILE A 348 16.18 12.49 16.94
CA ILE A 348 14.99 12.59 17.79
C ILE A 348 15.13 13.69 18.86
N LYS A 349 16.35 14.01 19.30
CA LYS A 349 16.58 15.09 20.27
C LYS A 349 16.09 16.45 19.78
N ASN A 350 16.07 16.66 18.47
CA ASN A 350 15.58 17.90 17.87
C ASN A 350 14.04 17.98 17.91
N ILE A 351 13.38 16.94 18.38
CA ILE A 351 11.92 16.79 18.41
C ILE A 351 11.33 17.02 19.82
N TYR A 352 12.17 17.12 20.87
CA TYR A 352 11.75 17.45 22.25
C TYR A 352 11.66 18.94 22.54
#